data_07a7a1faf262794aa6eeebc4b8bf9321
#
_entry.id   07a7a1faf262794aa6eeebc4b8bf9321
#
_cell.length_a   1.000
_cell.length_b   1.000
_cell.length_c   1.000
_cell.angle_alpha   90.00
_cell.angle_beta   90.00
_cell.angle_gamma   90.00
#
_symmetry.space_group_name_H-M   'P 1'
#
loop_
_entity.id
_entity.type
_entity.pdbx_description
1 polymer ?
#
loop_
_entity_poly.entity_id
_entity_poly.type
_entity_poly.pdbx_seq_one_letter_code
_entity_poly.pdbx_strand_id
1 'polypeptide(L)'
;MVFAMHQIQVATVLRHMEPNSWFETYLSDLAGEQRLIASVTSEIGTGGDMARSIAAVTPSEAGGFHFEKKAPTVSYGGYADDFLTTVRRSPAAEQNDQVMVLHAATQTELEPAGVWDTLGMRGTCSPGFVVRAQFGPERVLAAPFSQVMAESMVPISHILWSHAWLGIATEAFERGRAFVRASARSKTGEPVPAAHRLSTVMSELSMFKSEVEGALKDFLVQSDAPGREPLSTLSSILRFNNLKLAASEQAPRICMAVLETIGIMAYKNDSPYSVGRQLRDSLSARLMVANDRIHAVDASMLMIAKEI
;
A
#
# COMPACT_ATOMS: atom_id res chain seq x y z
N MET A 1 3.60 4.46 -6.38
CA MET A 1 2.80 3.33 -5.83
C MET A 1 3.42 1.96 -6.16
N VAL A 2 3.75 1.60 -7.42
CA VAL A 2 4.36 0.29 -7.76
C VAL A 2 5.61 0.01 -6.93
N PHE A 3 6.57 0.94 -6.91
CA PHE A 3 7.78 0.82 -6.08
C PHE A 3 7.46 0.59 -4.59
N ALA A 4 6.52 1.35 -4.02
CA ALA A 4 6.11 1.17 -2.63
C ALA A 4 5.56 -0.25 -2.37
N MET A 5 4.70 -0.75 -3.25
CA MET A 5 4.11 -2.08 -3.10
C MET A 5 5.15 -3.19 -3.24
N HIS A 6 6.10 -3.05 -4.16
CA HIS A 6 7.23 -3.96 -4.28
C HIS A 6 8.07 -3.98 -2.98
N GLN A 7 8.45 -2.81 -2.46
CA GLN A 7 9.26 -2.70 -1.24
C GLN A 7 8.56 -3.26 0.01
N ILE A 8 7.23 -3.20 0.08
CA ILE A 8 6.47 -3.86 1.13
C ILE A 8 6.72 -5.38 1.11
N GLN A 9 6.70 -6.00 -0.07
CA GLN A 9 6.93 -7.44 -0.20
C GLN A 9 8.38 -7.81 0.15
N VAL A 10 9.36 -7.04 -0.35
CA VAL A 10 10.78 -7.24 -0.04
C VAL A 10 11.02 -7.15 1.47
N ALA A 11 10.54 -6.08 2.10
CA ALA A 11 10.69 -5.89 3.54
C ALA A 11 9.97 -6.98 4.35
N THR A 12 8.82 -7.46 3.87
CA THR A 12 8.09 -8.55 4.50
C THR A 12 8.92 -9.85 4.49
N VAL A 13 9.47 -10.22 3.33
CA VAL A 13 10.33 -11.42 3.23
C VAL A 13 11.57 -11.25 4.11
N LEU A 14 12.29 -10.13 3.99
CA LEU A 14 13.53 -9.87 4.74
C LEU A 14 13.34 -9.97 6.26
N ARG A 15 12.21 -9.50 6.78
CA ARG A 15 11.96 -9.46 8.25
C ARG A 15 11.48 -10.78 8.82
N HIS A 16 10.93 -11.68 8.00
CA HIS A 16 10.30 -12.93 8.44
C HIS A 16 10.95 -14.20 7.88
N MET A 17 11.99 -14.06 7.05
CA MET A 17 12.77 -15.21 6.62
C MET A 17 13.62 -15.76 7.77
N GLU A 18 13.83 -17.05 7.77
CA GLU A 18 14.80 -17.69 8.67
C GLU A 18 16.23 -17.51 8.13
N PRO A 19 17.23 -17.31 9.02
CA PRO A 19 18.64 -17.28 8.62
C PRO A 19 19.04 -18.56 7.86
N ASN A 20 19.86 -18.45 6.84
CA ASN A 20 20.33 -19.54 5.99
C ASN A 20 19.20 -20.29 5.25
N SER A 21 18.02 -19.69 5.14
CA SER A 21 16.91 -20.23 4.35
C SER A 21 17.08 -19.94 2.86
N TRP A 22 16.28 -20.59 2.03
CA TRP A 22 16.18 -20.30 0.59
C TRP A 22 15.93 -18.82 0.31
N PHE A 23 15.19 -18.13 1.17
CA PHE A 23 14.84 -16.72 1.00
C PHE A 23 16.04 -15.76 1.03
N GLU A 24 17.12 -16.12 1.73
CA GLU A 24 18.34 -15.30 1.76
C GLU A 24 19.01 -15.24 0.38
N THR A 25 19.18 -16.40 -0.27
CA THR A 25 19.67 -16.47 -1.66
C THR A 25 18.71 -15.74 -2.61
N TYR A 26 17.42 -15.99 -2.47
CA TYR A 26 16.40 -15.35 -3.29
C TYR A 26 16.45 -13.81 -3.22
N LEU A 27 16.59 -13.21 -2.04
CA LEU A 27 16.69 -11.75 -1.91
C LEU A 27 17.96 -11.17 -2.54
N SER A 28 19.07 -11.94 -2.52
CA SER A 28 20.29 -11.57 -3.23
C SER A 28 20.10 -11.58 -4.75
N ASP A 29 19.46 -12.64 -5.26
CA ASP A 29 19.16 -12.77 -6.70
C ASP A 29 18.15 -11.70 -7.14
N LEU A 30 17.11 -11.46 -6.34
CA LEU A 30 16.13 -10.40 -6.59
C LEU A 30 16.81 -9.03 -6.76
N ALA A 31 17.74 -8.69 -5.89
CA ALA A 31 18.46 -7.41 -5.96
C ALA A 31 19.41 -7.38 -7.16
N GLY A 32 20.13 -8.48 -7.43
CA GLY A 32 21.07 -8.58 -8.55
C GLY A 32 20.39 -8.52 -9.92
N GLU A 33 19.25 -9.19 -10.05
CA GLU A 33 18.46 -9.29 -11.28
C GLU A 33 17.40 -8.18 -11.42
N GLN A 34 17.23 -7.33 -10.40
CA GLN A 34 16.24 -6.25 -10.36
C GLN A 34 14.79 -6.76 -10.55
N ARG A 35 14.46 -7.89 -9.93
CA ARG A 35 13.16 -8.55 -10.05
C ARG A 35 12.06 -7.78 -9.32
N LEU A 36 10.84 -7.86 -9.84
CA LEU A 36 9.66 -7.18 -9.32
C LEU A 36 8.71 -8.19 -8.64
N ILE A 37 8.44 -8.00 -7.36
CA ILE A 37 7.48 -8.85 -6.62
C ILE A 37 6.12 -8.16 -6.57
N ALA A 38 5.06 -8.86 -7.03
CA ALA A 38 3.67 -8.46 -6.82
C ALA A 38 3.07 -9.12 -5.57
N SER A 39 2.07 -8.45 -4.99
CA SER A 39 1.30 -8.96 -3.85
C SER A 39 -0.02 -9.58 -4.31
N VAL A 40 -0.33 -10.79 -3.82
CA VAL A 40 -1.61 -11.48 -4.05
C VAL A 40 -2.29 -11.77 -2.70
N THR A 41 -2.74 -10.71 -2.04
CA THR A 41 -3.40 -10.81 -0.72
C THR A 41 -4.92 -10.72 -0.82
N SER A 42 -5.44 -9.95 -1.76
CA SER A 42 -6.90 -9.85 -1.97
C SER A 42 -7.49 -11.14 -2.51
N GLU A 43 -8.73 -11.46 -2.09
CA GLU A 43 -9.43 -12.68 -2.51
C GLU A 43 -10.93 -12.44 -2.63
N ILE A 44 -11.55 -12.97 -3.69
CA ILE A 44 -13.00 -12.94 -3.88
C ILE A 44 -13.66 -13.84 -2.83
N GLY A 45 -14.69 -13.32 -2.15
CA GLY A 45 -15.44 -14.07 -1.14
C GLY A 45 -14.99 -13.82 0.30
N THR A 46 -13.81 -13.21 0.54
CA THR A 46 -13.40 -12.79 1.90
C THR A 46 -13.97 -11.44 2.29
N GLY A 47 -14.66 -10.78 1.36
CA GLY A 47 -15.16 -9.43 1.55
C GLY A 47 -14.01 -8.41 1.71
N GLY A 48 -12.75 -8.71 1.27
CA GLY A 48 -11.54 -7.88 1.39
C GLY A 48 -10.87 -7.97 2.76
N ASP A 49 -11.26 -8.90 3.62
CA ASP A 49 -10.59 -9.18 4.87
C ASP A 49 -9.30 -9.97 4.60
N MET A 50 -8.14 -9.33 4.81
CA MET A 50 -6.83 -9.96 4.61
C MET A 50 -6.48 -11.00 5.68
N ALA A 51 -7.14 -10.96 6.84
CA ALA A 51 -6.94 -11.94 7.90
C ALA A 51 -7.57 -13.30 7.58
N ARG A 52 -8.22 -13.46 6.42
CA ARG A 52 -8.92 -14.68 6.00
C ARG A 52 -8.56 -15.03 4.56
N SER A 53 -8.43 -16.34 4.28
CA SER A 53 -8.28 -16.84 2.90
C SER A 53 -9.17 -18.05 2.67
N ILE A 54 -9.65 -18.21 1.44
CA ILE A 54 -10.41 -19.37 0.95
C ILE A 54 -9.46 -20.34 0.25
N ALA A 55 -8.53 -19.81 -0.54
CA ALA A 55 -7.47 -20.59 -1.20
C ALA A 55 -6.59 -21.29 -0.16
N ALA A 56 -6.14 -22.50 -0.47
CA ALA A 56 -5.34 -23.31 0.44
C ALA A 56 -4.17 -23.97 -0.27
N VAL A 57 -3.07 -24.16 0.45
CA VAL A 57 -1.96 -25.00 0.02
C VAL A 57 -2.43 -26.44 -0.07
N THR A 58 -2.26 -27.06 -1.22
CA THR A 58 -2.65 -28.45 -1.49
C THR A 58 -1.44 -29.22 -2.02
N PRO A 59 -1.17 -30.46 -1.57
CA PRO A 59 -0.14 -31.30 -2.15
C PRO A 59 -0.36 -31.51 -3.66
N SER A 60 0.71 -31.49 -4.44
CA SER A 60 0.67 -31.76 -5.88
C SER A 60 1.10 -33.20 -6.18
N GLU A 61 0.40 -33.88 -7.11
CA GLU A 61 0.78 -35.21 -7.58
C GLU A 61 2.15 -35.22 -8.27
N ALA A 62 2.54 -34.10 -8.84
CA ALA A 62 3.85 -33.90 -9.46
C ALA A 62 4.99 -33.62 -8.45
N GLY A 63 4.67 -33.62 -7.15
CA GLY A 63 5.55 -33.22 -6.05
C GLY A 63 5.43 -31.74 -5.69
N GLY A 64 5.75 -31.40 -4.43
CA GLY A 64 5.56 -30.06 -3.90
C GLY A 64 4.10 -29.71 -3.61
N PHE A 65 3.74 -28.45 -3.80
CA PHE A 65 2.44 -27.89 -3.46
C PHE A 65 1.89 -27.05 -4.62
N HIS A 66 0.58 -26.84 -4.60
CA HIS A 66 -0.11 -25.91 -5.47
C HIS A 66 -1.23 -25.19 -4.73
N PHE A 67 -1.71 -24.10 -5.30
CA PHE A 67 -2.98 -23.44 -4.91
C PHE A 67 -3.67 -22.82 -6.15
N GLU A 68 -4.98 -22.56 -6.00
CA GLU A 68 -5.75 -21.66 -6.86
C GLU A 68 -6.36 -20.56 -6.02
N LYS A 69 -6.15 -19.28 -6.43
CA LYS A 69 -6.69 -18.11 -5.74
C LYS A 69 -7.37 -17.16 -6.72
N LYS A 70 -8.61 -16.76 -6.42
CA LYS A 70 -9.34 -15.76 -7.20
C LYS A 70 -9.08 -14.37 -6.62
N ALA A 71 -8.10 -13.67 -7.19
CA ALA A 71 -7.68 -12.34 -6.77
C ALA A 71 -8.41 -11.25 -7.58
N PRO A 72 -9.26 -10.40 -6.96
CA PRO A 72 -9.97 -9.34 -7.68
C PRO A 72 -9.04 -8.24 -8.19
N THR A 73 -7.89 -8.08 -7.59
CA THR A 73 -6.86 -7.10 -8.00
C THR A 73 -5.47 -7.64 -7.69
N VAL A 74 -4.58 -7.61 -8.72
CA VAL A 74 -3.15 -7.89 -8.53
C VAL A 74 -2.37 -6.77 -9.21
N SER A 75 -1.90 -5.83 -8.42
CA SER A 75 -1.18 -4.67 -8.93
C SER A 75 0.05 -5.12 -9.72
N TYR A 76 0.21 -4.59 -10.94
CA TYR A 76 1.27 -4.95 -11.91
C TYR A 76 1.50 -6.45 -12.07
N GLY A 77 0.50 -7.30 -11.77
CA GLY A 77 0.65 -8.76 -11.83
C GLY A 77 1.11 -9.28 -13.19
N GLY A 78 0.64 -8.70 -14.29
CA GLY A 78 1.09 -9.08 -15.65
C GLY A 78 2.53 -8.66 -16.01
N TYR A 79 3.22 -7.94 -15.11
CA TYR A 79 4.59 -7.44 -15.29
C TYR A 79 5.54 -7.90 -14.18
N ALA A 80 5.03 -8.64 -13.20
CA ALA A 80 5.82 -9.09 -12.07
C ALA A 80 6.66 -10.33 -12.44
N ASP A 81 7.86 -10.41 -11.88
CA ASP A 81 8.73 -11.57 -11.98
C ASP A 81 8.38 -12.63 -10.93
N ASP A 82 7.88 -12.16 -9.78
CA ASP A 82 7.51 -13.01 -8.66
C ASP A 82 6.24 -12.51 -7.97
N PHE A 83 5.64 -13.38 -7.18
CA PHE A 83 4.43 -13.11 -6.42
C PHE A 83 4.58 -13.55 -4.97
N LEU A 84 4.16 -12.71 -4.02
CA LEU A 84 4.01 -13.07 -2.63
C LEU A 84 2.52 -13.18 -2.30
N THR A 85 2.06 -14.41 -2.07
CA THR A 85 0.64 -14.76 -1.99
C THR A 85 0.27 -15.28 -0.60
N THR A 86 -0.85 -14.80 -0.03
CA THR A 86 -1.44 -15.37 1.18
C THR A 86 -2.41 -16.49 0.83
N VAL A 87 -2.28 -17.63 1.49
CA VAL A 87 -3.17 -18.78 1.36
C VAL A 87 -3.30 -19.50 2.70
N ARG A 88 -4.40 -20.24 2.93
CA ARG A 88 -4.49 -21.13 4.09
C ARG A 88 -3.37 -22.18 4.06
N ARG A 89 -2.89 -22.55 5.23
CA ARG A 89 -1.81 -23.54 5.39
C ARG A 89 -2.16 -24.89 4.76
N SER A 90 -3.42 -25.27 4.80
CA SER A 90 -3.93 -26.51 4.21
C SER A 90 -5.46 -26.42 3.96
N PRO A 91 -6.07 -27.33 3.19
CA PRO A 91 -7.51 -27.37 3.01
C PRO A 91 -8.30 -27.58 4.31
N ALA A 92 -7.69 -28.23 5.31
CA ALA A 92 -8.30 -28.47 6.62
C ALA A 92 -8.07 -27.33 7.64
N ALA A 93 -7.19 -26.37 7.31
CA ALA A 93 -6.89 -25.24 8.20
C ALA A 93 -8.06 -24.26 8.27
N GLU A 94 -8.18 -23.54 9.37
CA GLU A 94 -9.13 -22.44 9.52
C GLU A 94 -8.79 -21.29 8.55
N GLN A 95 -9.77 -20.44 8.23
CA GLN A 95 -9.56 -19.36 7.24
C GLN A 95 -8.50 -18.33 7.66
N ASN A 96 -8.24 -18.19 8.94
CA ASN A 96 -7.23 -17.29 9.51
C ASN A 96 -5.85 -17.95 9.71
N ASP A 97 -5.75 -19.28 9.59
CA ASP A 97 -4.46 -19.97 9.60
C ASP A 97 -3.83 -19.91 8.20
N GLN A 98 -3.19 -18.80 7.92
CA GLN A 98 -2.59 -18.48 6.64
C GLN A 98 -1.07 -18.53 6.70
N VAL A 99 -0.47 -18.82 5.55
CA VAL A 99 0.95 -18.70 5.26
C VAL A 99 1.16 -17.76 4.07
N MET A 100 2.36 -17.26 3.91
CA MET A 100 2.79 -16.57 2.69
C MET A 100 3.67 -17.46 1.84
N VAL A 101 3.35 -17.51 0.55
CA VAL A 101 4.07 -18.30 -0.45
C VAL A 101 4.70 -17.35 -1.47
N LEU A 102 5.99 -17.50 -1.70
CA LEU A 102 6.71 -16.82 -2.77
C LEU A 102 6.83 -17.75 -3.99
N HIS A 103 6.33 -17.32 -5.14
CA HIS A 103 6.41 -18.11 -6.36
C HIS A 103 6.78 -17.24 -7.56
N ALA A 104 7.55 -17.80 -8.49
CA ALA A 104 7.99 -17.10 -9.70
C ALA A 104 6.87 -17.05 -10.75
N ALA A 105 6.91 -16.05 -11.63
CA ALA A 105 5.99 -15.95 -12.77
C ALA A 105 6.06 -17.19 -13.67
N THR A 106 7.23 -17.81 -13.80
CA THR A 106 7.42 -19.07 -14.56
C THR A 106 6.75 -20.30 -13.92
N GLN A 107 6.36 -20.19 -12.66
CA GLN A 107 5.65 -21.24 -11.89
C GLN A 107 4.18 -20.90 -11.68
N THR A 108 3.71 -19.85 -12.37
CA THR A 108 2.39 -19.24 -12.13
C THR A 108 1.61 -19.12 -13.42
N GLU A 109 0.38 -19.61 -13.40
CA GLU A 109 -0.62 -19.32 -14.42
C GLU A 109 -1.48 -18.15 -13.92
N LEU A 110 -1.54 -17.08 -14.72
CA LEU A 110 -2.40 -15.92 -14.50
C LEU A 110 -3.53 -15.93 -15.52
N GLU A 111 -4.69 -16.42 -15.14
CA GLU A 111 -5.89 -16.36 -15.98
C GLU A 111 -6.59 -15.00 -15.73
N PRO A 112 -6.70 -14.13 -16.76
CA PRO A 112 -7.35 -12.83 -16.60
C PRO A 112 -8.80 -12.97 -16.14
N ALA A 113 -9.18 -12.25 -15.09
CA ALA A 113 -10.51 -12.26 -14.50
C ALA A 113 -11.14 -10.85 -14.42
N GLY A 114 -10.59 -9.89 -15.15
CA GLY A 114 -11.09 -8.52 -15.20
C GLY A 114 -10.18 -7.58 -15.96
N VAL A 115 -10.60 -6.32 -16.05
CA VAL A 115 -9.85 -5.22 -16.67
C VAL A 115 -9.52 -4.16 -15.62
N TRP A 116 -8.50 -3.34 -15.88
CA TRP A 116 -8.12 -2.22 -15.03
C TRP A 116 -8.45 -0.89 -15.73
N ASP A 117 -9.74 -0.55 -15.79
CA ASP A 117 -10.19 0.76 -16.28
C ASP A 117 -10.79 1.54 -15.11
N THR A 118 -9.98 2.39 -14.50
CA THR A 118 -10.25 3.07 -13.24
C THR A 118 -10.11 4.58 -13.34
N LEU A 119 -10.74 5.27 -12.40
CA LEU A 119 -10.70 6.74 -12.30
C LEU A 119 -9.27 7.27 -12.13
N GLY A 120 -8.49 6.67 -11.23
CA GLY A 120 -7.10 7.00 -10.90
C GLY A 120 -6.26 5.76 -10.66
N MET A 121 -4.99 5.94 -10.32
CA MET A 121 -4.00 4.86 -10.15
C MET A 121 -3.91 3.91 -11.36
N ARG A 122 -4.17 4.42 -12.55
CA ARG A 122 -4.20 3.61 -13.79
C ARG A 122 -2.87 2.91 -14.07
N GLY A 123 -1.76 3.57 -13.72
CA GLY A 123 -0.41 3.04 -13.91
C GLY A 123 -0.03 1.90 -12.97
N THR A 124 -0.88 1.52 -12.00
CA THR A 124 -0.65 0.31 -11.20
C THR A 124 -1.05 -0.96 -11.93
N CYS A 125 -1.79 -0.86 -13.05
CA CYS A 125 -2.18 -1.99 -13.90
C CYS A 125 -2.62 -3.20 -13.06
N SER A 126 -3.72 -3.05 -12.32
CA SER A 126 -4.16 -4.00 -11.28
C SER A 126 -5.42 -4.80 -11.67
N PRO A 127 -5.46 -5.50 -12.81
CA PRO A 127 -6.59 -6.35 -13.16
C PRO A 127 -6.75 -7.50 -12.17
N GLY A 128 -7.92 -8.13 -12.17
CA GLY A 128 -8.15 -9.39 -11.47
C GLY A 128 -7.59 -10.58 -12.22
N PHE A 129 -7.19 -11.61 -11.45
CA PHE A 129 -6.72 -12.89 -11.99
C PHE A 129 -7.25 -14.06 -11.18
N VAL A 130 -7.42 -15.21 -11.84
CA VAL A 130 -7.31 -16.50 -11.17
C VAL A 130 -5.84 -16.87 -11.20
N VAL A 131 -5.23 -16.96 -10.02
CA VAL A 131 -3.80 -17.23 -9.84
C VAL A 131 -3.65 -18.70 -9.46
N ARG A 132 -2.95 -19.49 -10.29
CA ARG A 132 -2.57 -20.87 -10.00
C ARG A 132 -1.06 -20.96 -9.96
N ALA A 133 -0.51 -21.48 -8.88
CA ALA A 133 0.93 -21.62 -8.75
C ALA A 133 1.32 -23.01 -8.23
N GLN A 134 2.48 -23.48 -8.66
CA GLN A 134 3.15 -24.68 -8.14
C GLN A 134 4.48 -24.26 -7.51
N PHE A 135 4.82 -24.84 -6.36
CA PHE A 135 6.00 -24.43 -5.58
C PHE A 135 6.48 -25.54 -4.65
N GLY A 136 7.74 -25.44 -4.27
CA GLY A 136 8.34 -26.32 -3.24
C GLY A 136 8.10 -25.80 -1.80
N PRO A 137 8.28 -26.64 -0.80
CA PRO A 137 8.12 -26.28 0.61
C PRO A 137 9.02 -25.12 1.06
N GLU A 138 10.19 -24.98 0.45
CA GLU A 138 11.16 -23.90 0.72
C GLU A 138 10.63 -22.49 0.38
N ARG A 139 9.55 -22.40 -0.38
CA ARG A 139 8.91 -21.16 -0.82
C ARG A 139 7.89 -20.61 0.16
N VAL A 140 7.62 -21.32 1.24
CA VAL A 140 6.66 -20.92 2.27
C VAL A 140 7.40 -20.20 3.40
N LEU A 141 7.00 -18.97 3.71
CA LEU A 141 7.50 -18.28 4.90
C LEU A 141 7.07 -19.02 6.17
N ALA A 142 8.03 -19.30 7.06
CA ALA A 142 7.78 -20.04 8.29
C ALA A 142 6.86 -19.28 9.26
N ALA A 143 7.00 -17.95 9.32
CA ALA A 143 6.21 -17.09 10.19
C ALA A 143 4.71 -17.15 9.82
N PRO A 144 3.79 -17.27 10.80
CA PRO A 144 2.36 -17.19 10.57
C PRO A 144 1.97 -15.83 9.96
N PHE A 145 1.02 -15.82 9.03
CA PHE A 145 0.62 -14.56 8.38
C PHE A 145 0.09 -13.52 9.36
N SER A 146 -0.55 -13.92 10.45
CA SER A 146 -1.01 -12.99 11.49
C SER A 146 0.14 -12.18 12.09
N GLN A 147 1.29 -12.81 12.33
CA GLN A 147 2.50 -12.12 12.78
C GLN A 147 3.07 -11.22 11.68
N VAL A 148 3.23 -11.75 10.46
CA VAL A 148 3.70 -11.00 9.29
C VAL A 148 2.86 -9.76 9.04
N MET A 149 1.54 -9.92 9.14
CA MET A 149 0.59 -8.82 8.95
C MET A 149 0.80 -7.72 9.99
N ALA A 150 0.90 -8.07 11.28
CA ALA A 150 1.01 -7.11 12.37
C ALA A 150 2.39 -6.42 12.44
N GLU A 151 3.46 -7.16 12.18
CA GLU A 151 4.83 -6.67 12.41
C GLU A 151 5.48 -6.04 11.17
N SER A 152 4.96 -6.31 9.96
CA SER A 152 5.56 -5.82 8.72
C SER A 152 4.54 -5.30 7.74
N MET A 153 3.61 -6.15 7.29
CA MET A 153 2.81 -5.84 6.12
C MET A 153 1.92 -4.62 6.33
N VAL A 154 1.21 -4.53 7.46
CA VAL A 154 0.34 -3.39 7.78
C VAL A 154 1.16 -2.13 8.04
N PRO A 155 2.10 -2.07 9.01
CA PRO A 155 2.82 -0.83 9.31
C PRO A 155 3.62 -0.32 8.11
N ILE A 156 4.36 -1.18 7.40
CA ILE A 156 5.18 -0.78 6.25
C ILE A 156 4.28 -0.32 5.09
N SER A 157 3.16 -0.99 4.83
CA SER A 157 2.19 -0.57 3.82
C SER A 157 1.64 0.81 4.12
N HIS A 158 1.17 1.04 5.33
CA HIS A 158 0.56 2.30 5.73
C HIS A 158 1.57 3.46 5.65
N ILE A 159 2.84 3.23 6.00
CA ILE A 159 3.92 4.21 5.88
C ILE A 159 4.20 4.51 4.41
N LEU A 160 4.48 3.49 3.59
CA LEU A 160 4.91 3.69 2.20
C LEU A 160 3.79 4.24 1.32
N TRP A 161 2.54 3.81 1.52
CA TRP A 161 1.39 4.39 0.81
C TRP A 161 1.15 5.84 1.22
N SER A 162 1.27 6.16 2.50
CA SER A 162 1.12 7.55 2.98
C SER A 162 2.19 8.47 2.39
N HIS A 163 3.43 7.99 2.23
CA HIS A 163 4.47 8.73 1.49
C HIS A 163 4.13 8.92 0.01
N ALA A 164 3.57 7.89 -0.66
CA ALA A 164 3.15 8.02 -2.04
C ALA A 164 2.02 9.05 -2.20
N TRP A 165 1.03 9.05 -1.30
CA TRP A 165 -0.06 10.05 -1.30
C TRP A 165 0.43 11.44 -0.91
N LEU A 166 1.38 11.56 0.02
CA LEU A 166 2.05 12.82 0.35
C LEU A 166 2.75 13.38 -0.90
N GLY A 167 3.44 12.53 -1.67
CA GLY A 167 4.06 12.92 -2.94
C GLY A 167 3.06 13.46 -3.96
N ILE A 168 1.88 12.82 -4.08
CA ILE A 168 0.79 13.28 -4.95
C ILE A 168 0.28 14.66 -4.50
N ALA A 169 0.05 14.84 -3.19
CA ALA A 169 -0.42 16.10 -2.62
C ALA A 169 0.63 17.22 -2.78
N THR A 170 1.91 16.89 -2.59
CA THR A 170 3.04 17.82 -2.79
C THR A 170 3.12 18.29 -4.23
N GLU A 171 3.01 17.39 -5.21
CA GLU A 171 3.02 17.77 -6.63
C GLU A 171 1.82 18.68 -6.98
N ALA A 172 0.63 18.39 -6.44
CA ALA A 172 -0.52 19.29 -6.62
C ALA A 172 -0.23 20.69 -6.04
N PHE A 173 0.33 20.76 -4.82
CA PHE A 173 0.71 22.03 -4.19
C PHE A 173 1.75 22.80 -5.01
N GLU A 174 2.76 22.13 -5.56
CA GLU A 174 3.80 22.77 -6.39
C GLU A 174 3.21 23.42 -7.66
N ARG A 175 2.19 22.80 -8.26
CA ARG A 175 1.45 23.39 -9.38
C ARG A 175 0.68 24.65 -8.94
N GLY A 176 0.08 24.61 -7.75
CA GLY A 176 -0.55 25.80 -7.12
C GLY A 176 0.48 26.92 -6.91
N ARG A 177 1.64 26.58 -6.39
CA ARG A 177 2.73 27.55 -6.16
C ARG A 177 3.25 28.14 -7.46
N ALA A 178 3.39 27.35 -8.51
CA ALA A 178 3.78 27.82 -9.83
C ALA A 178 2.76 28.81 -10.42
N PHE A 179 1.46 28.49 -10.29
CA PHE A 179 0.36 29.37 -10.73
C PHE A 179 0.38 30.71 -9.98
N VAL A 180 0.49 30.69 -8.64
CA VAL A 180 0.51 31.91 -7.81
C VAL A 180 1.70 32.80 -8.18
N ARG A 181 2.89 32.21 -8.38
CA ARG A 181 4.09 32.93 -8.79
C ARG A 181 3.94 33.56 -10.19
N ALA A 182 3.33 32.87 -11.14
CA ALA A 182 3.05 33.40 -12.46
C ALA A 182 2.05 34.56 -12.40
N SER A 183 0.98 34.43 -11.60
CA SER A 183 -0.02 35.48 -11.39
C SER A 183 0.57 36.73 -10.74
N ALA A 184 1.45 36.57 -9.74
CA ALA A 184 2.12 37.69 -9.09
C ALA A 184 3.05 38.48 -10.04
N ARG A 185 3.71 37.77 -10.96
CA ARG A 185 4.56 38.43 -11.98
C ARG A 185 3.76 39.20 -13.01
N SER A 186 2.55 38.75 -13.35
CA SER A 186 1.70 39.43 -14.34
C SER A 186 0.92 40.64 -13.77
N LYS A 187 0.77 40.72 -12.44
CA LYS A 187 0.03 41.75 -11.70
C LYS A 187 0.90 42.43 -10.67
N THR A 188 1.95 43.09 -11.12
CA THR A 188 2.91 43.75 -10.23
C THR A 188 2.22 44.81 -9.37
N GLY A 189 2.35 44.66 -8.05
CA GLY A 189 1.80 45.58 -7.05
C GLY A 189 0.34 45.29 -6.62
N GLU A 190 -0.35 44.32 -7.23
CA GLU A 190 -1.67 43.90 -6.80
C GLU A 190 -1.64 42.66 -5.90
N PRO A 191 -2.53 42.55 -4.91
CA PRO A 191 -2.70 41.34 -4.13
C PRO A 191 -3.10 40.15 -5.01
N VAL A 192 -2.52 38.97 -4.76
CA VAL A 192 -2.90 37.72 -5.41
C VAL A 192 -3.76 36.90 -4.42
N PRO A 193 -5.10 36.93 -4.52
CA PRO A 193 -5.99 36.23 -3.57
C PRO A 193 -5.69 34.73 -3.44
N ALA A 194 -5.24 34.09 -4.53
CA ALA A 194 -4.82 32.69 -4.54
C ALA A 194 -3.64 32.42 -3.61
N ALA A 195 -2.78 33.40 -3.32
CA ALA A 195 -1.65 33.26 -2.40
C ALA A 195 -2.09 32.99 -0.96
N HIS A 196 -3.15 33.68 -0.51
CA HIS A 196 -3.70 33.45 0.82
C HIS A 196 -4.30 32.03 0.97
N ARG A 197 -5.07 31.58 -0.01
CA ARG A 197 -5.63 30.22 -0.03
C ARG A 197 -4.53 29.16 -0.05
N LEU A 198 -3.51 29.37 -0.88
CA LEU A 198 -2.38 28.45 -0.99
C LEU A 198 -1.57 28.38 0.33
N SER A 199 -1.50 29.46 1.09
CA SER A 199 -0.87 29.47 2.43
C SER A 199 -1.58 28.51 3.41
N THR A 200 -2.91 28.44 3.37
CA THR A 200 -3.69 27.48 4.16
C THR A 200 -3.37 26.03 3.73
N VAL A 201 -3.34 25.79 2.43
CA VAL A 201 -2.96 24.46 1.88
C VAL A 201 -1.54 24.06 2.29
N MET A 202 -0.60 25.01 2.33
CA MET A 202 0.76 24.76 2.79
C MET A 202 0.79 24.27 4.25
N SER A 203 -0.01 24.88 5.14
CA SER A 203 -0.10 24.46 6.54
C SER A 203 -0.62 23.03 6.67
N GLU A 204 -1.67 22.68 5.91
CA GLU A 204 -2.21 21.31 5.89
C GLU A 204 -1.20 20.30 5.35
N LEU A 205 -0.49 20.62 4.26
CA LEU A 205 0.55 19.78 3.70
C LEU A 205 1.72 19.59 4.68
N SER A 206 2.09 20.62 5.42
CA SER A 206 3.15 20.55 6.44
C SER A 206 2.76 19.64 7.60
N MET A 207 1.50 19.70 8.07
CA MET A 207 1.00 18.77 9.08
C MET A 207 0.98 17.33 8.57
N PHE A 208 0.51 17.12 7.34
CA PHE A 208 0.49 15.81 6.72
C PHE A 208 1.92 15.22 6.61
N LYS A 209 2.88 16.02 6.16
CA LYS A 209 4.29 15.62 6.10
C LYS A 209 4.82 15.23 7.48
N SER A 210 4.58 16.05 8.51
CA SER A 210 5.04 15.77 9.87
C SER A 210 4.48 14.48 10.43
N GLU A 211 3.20 14.16 10.13
CA GLU A 211 2.55 12.93 10.56
C GLU A 211 3.19 11.70 9.90
N VAL A 212 3.44 11.76 8.59
CA VAL A 212 4.05 10.66 7.83
C VAL A 212 5.50 10.41 8.27
N GLU A 213 6.30 11.47 8.45
CA GLU A 213 7.68 11.39 8.93
C GLU A 213 7.75 10.91 10.39
N GLY A 214 6.80 11.35 11.22
CA GLY A 214 6.67 10.89 12.62
C GLY A 214 6.41 9.39 12.68
N ALA A 215 5.47 8.89 11.91
CA ALA A 215 5.15 7.46 11.88
C ALA A 215 6.32 6.59 11.37
N LEU A 216 7.08 7.08 10.37
CA LEU A 216 8.29 6.40 9.93
C LEU A 216 9.33 6.34 11.06
N LYS A 217 9.53 7.44 11.78
CA LYS A 217 10.45 7.49 12.94
C LYS A 217 10.00 6.51 14.03
N ASP A 218 8.70 6.48 14.37
CA ASP A 218 8.15 5.56 15.35
C ASP A 218 8.41 4.11 14.96
N PHE A 219 8.17 3.76 13.68
CA PHE A 219 8.43 2.43 13.14
C PHE A 219 9.92 2.04 13.27
N LEU A 220 10.84 2.90 12.84
CA LEU A 220 12.27 2.62 12.91
C LEU A 220 12.75 2.45 14.36
N VAL A 221 12.23 3.27 15.26
CA VAL A 221 12.56 3.18 16.68
C VAL A 221 12.05 1.87 17.29
N GLN A 222 10.87 1.39 16.91
CA GLN A 222 10.29 0.14 17.41
C GLN A 222 10.90 -1.10 16.75
N SER A 223 11.24 -1.04 15.46
CA SER A 223 11.72 -2.19 14.71
C SER A 223 13.18 -2.57 15.00
N ASP A 224 14.04 -1.59 15.38
CA ASP A 224 15.49 -1.79 15.41
C ASP A 224 16.08 -1.92 16.82
N ALA A 225 15.28 -1.76 17.88
CA ALA A 225 15.80 -1.76 19.24
C ALA A 225 15.53 -3.07 20.00
N PRO A 226 16.57 -3.72 20.51
CA PRO A 226 16.43 -4.88 21.40
C PRO A 226 15.59 -4.55 22.63
N GLY A 227 14.62 -5.40 22.96
CA GLY A 227 13.80 -5.30 24.18
C GLY A 227 12.65 -4.28 24.10
N ARG A 228 12.31 -3.76 22.95
CA ARG A 228 11.13 -2.90 22.75
C ARG A 228 9.84 -3.67 22.54
N GLU A 229 8.71 -2.97 22.77
CA GLU A 229 7.39 -3.55 22.51
C GLU A 229 7.24 -3.95 21.05
N PRO A 230 6.65 -5.14 20.78
CA PRO A 230 6.38 -5.59 19.42
C PRO A 230 5.46 -4.61 18.66
N LEU A 231 5.64 -4.50 17.35
CA LEU A 231 4.73 -3.76 16.47
C LEU A 231 3.28 -4.29 16.49
N SER A 232 3.07 -5.48 17.05
CA SER A 232 1.76 -6.13 17.27
C SER A 232 1.01 -5.63 18.50
N THR A 233 1.51 -4.63 19.24
CA THR A 233 0.77 -4.01 20.36
C THR A 233 -0.42 -3.22 19.85
N LEU A 234 -1.46 -3.09 20.69
CA LEU A 234 -2.64 -2.29 20.37
C LEU A 234 -2.29 -0.85 19.99
N SER A 235 -1.38 -0.22 20.73
CA SER A 235 -0.98 1.16 20.47
C SER A 235 -0.28 1.31 19.12
N SER A 236 0.61 0.37 18.76
CA SER A 236 1.27 0.35 17.46
C SER A 236 0.28 0.13 16.30
N ILE A 237 -0.65 -0.81 16.45
CA ILE A 237 -1.68 -1.06 15.43
C ILE A 237 -2.53 0.19 15.22
N LEU A 238 -3.04 0.80 16.29
CA LEU A 238 -3.81 2.05 16.22
C LEU A 238 -2.98 3.18 15.60
N ARG A 239 -1.70 3.30 15.96
CA ARG A 239 -0.79 4.31 15.39
C ARG A 239 -0.70 4.24 13.88
N PHE A 240 -0.44 3.05 13.33
CA PHE A 240 -0.29 2.89 11.88
C PHE A 240 -1.63 2.89 11.13
N ASN A 241 -2.70 2.40 11.74
CA ASN A 241 -4.05 2.53 11.20
C ASN A 241 -4.47 4.00 11.08
N ASN A 242 -4.27 4.78 12.14
CA ASN A 242 -4.56 6.22 12.15
C ASN A 242 -3.75 6.98 11.10
N LEU A 243 -2.46 6.65 10.91
CA LEU A 243 -1.66 7.20 9.83
C LEU A 243 -2.34 6.99 8.47
N LYS A 244 -2.76 5.75 8.16
CA LYS A 244 -3.40 5.43 6.88
C LYS A 244 -4.73 6.17 6.72
N LEU A 245 -5.55 6.20 7.74
CA LEU A 245 -6.82 6.92 7.74
C LEU A 245 -6.60 8.42 7.48
N ALA A 246 -5.75 9.07 8.26
CA ALA A 246 -5.44 10.49 8.12
C ALA A 246 -4.84 10.82 6.75
N ALA A 247 -3.86 10.06 6.28
CA ALA A 247 -3.22 10.26 4.99
C ALA A 247 -4.20 10.13 3.81
N SER A 248 -5.08 9.11 3.88
CA SER A 248 -6.07 8.86 2.83
C SER A 248 -7.15 9.94 2.73
N GLU A 249 -7.42 10.67 3.82
CA GLU A 249 -8.34 11.80 3.85
C GLU A 249 -7.64 13.11 3.44
N GLN A 250 -6.40 13.30 3.87
CA GLN A 250 -5.68 14.55 3.64
C GLN A 250 -5.24 14.72 2.18
N ALA A 251 -4.75 13.66 1.54
CA ALA A 251 -4.24 13.76 0.17
C ALA A 251 -5.29 14.28 -0.84
N PRO A 252 -6.52 13.72 -0.94
CA PRO A 252 -7.54 14.26 -1.85
C PRO A 252 -8.03 15.64 -1.41
N ARG A 253 -8.10 15.93 -0.11
CA ARG A 253 -8.50 17.27 0.38
C ARG A 253 -7.51 18.33 -0.06
N ILE A 254 -6.22 18.11 0.05
CA ILE A 254 -5.18 19.02 -0.42
C ILE A 254 -5.26 19.20 -1.94
N CYS A 255 -5.40 18.11 -2.72
CA CYS A 255 -5.54 18.20 -4.18
C CYS A 255 -6.77 19.02 -4.59
N MET A 256 -7.90 18.84 -3.90
CA MET A 256 -9.12 19.61 -4.14
C MET A 256 -8.94 21.10 -3.80
N ALA A 257 -8.34 21.41 -2.65
CA ALA A 257 -8.08 22.79 -2.24
C ALA A 257 -7.14 23.53 -3.21
N VAL A 258 -6.15 22.82 -3.79
CA VAL A 258 -5.31 23.38 -4.85
C VAL A 258 -6.10 23.62 -6.12
N LEU A 259 -6.97 22.68 -6.52
CA LEU A 259 -7.85 22.85 -7.68
C LEU A 259 -8.72 24.10 -7.54
N GLU A 260 -9.37 24.29 -6.38
CA GLU A 260 -10.18 25.45 -6.05
C GLU A 260 -9.37 26.76 -6.01
N THR A 261 -8.12 26.69 -5.56
CA THR A 261 -7.21 27.85 -5.51
C THR A 261 -6.83 28.34 -6.91
N ILE A 262 -6.55 27.45 -7.82
CA ILE A 262 -6.15 27.75 -9.21
C ILE A 262 -7.38 27.99 -10.10
N GLY A 263 -8.48 27.28 -9.85
CA GLY A 263 -9.70 27.34 -10.64
C GLY A 263 -9.57 26.62 -11.98
N ILE A 264 -10.18 27.19 -13.03
CA ILE A 264 -10.32 26.56 -14.35
C ILE A 264 -8.99 26.08 -14.96
N MET A 265 -7.87 26.75 -14.67
CA MET A 265 -6.56 26.34 -15.16
C MET A 265 -6.05 25.05 -14.52
N ALA A 266 -6.48 24.71 -13.30
CA ALA A 266 -6.20 23.41 -12.69
C ALA A 266 -7.12 22.29 -13.19
N TYR A 267 -8.31 22.66 -13.63
CA TYR A 267 -9.32 21.74 -14.13
C TYR A 267 -9.06 21.25 -15.57
N LYS A 268 -8.42 22.09 -16.40
CA LYS A 268 -8.07 21.76 -17.78
C LYS A 268 -6.91 20.77 -17.85
N ASN A 269 -7.05 19.69 -18.63
CA ASN A 269 -6.00 18.68 -18.78
C ASN A 269 -4.76 19.18 -19.54
N ASP A 270 -4.92 20.13 -20.46
CA ASP A 270 -3.87 20.72 -21.30
C ASP A 270 -3.11 21.86 -20.61
N SER A 271 -3.48 22.19 -19.38
CA SER A 271 -2.85 23.26 -18.61
C SER A 271 -1.58 22.78 -17.89
N PRO A 272 -0.51 23.59 -17.82
CA PRO A 272 0.68 23.28 -17.01
C PRO A 272 0.39 23.23 -15.50
N TYR A 273 -0.75 23.79 -15.09
CA TYR A 273 -1.23 23.83 -13.70
C TYR A 273 -2.30 22.76 -13.40
N SER A 274 -2.58 21.86 -14.35
CA SER A 274 -3.59 20.81 -14.18
C SER A 274 -3.27 19.93 -12.97
N VAL A 275 -4.25 19.73 -12.08
CA VAL A 275 -4.17 18.79 -10.95
C VAL A 275 -5.10 17.58 -11.12
N GLY A 276 -5.67 17.42 -12.31
CA GLY A 276 -6.67 16.38 -12.58
C GLY A 276 -6.15 14.96 -12.30
N ARG A 277 -4.90 14.66 -12.65
CA ARG A 277 -4.29 13.35 -12.34
C ARG A 277 -4.09 13.17 -10.84
N GLN A 278 -3.50 14.15 -10.16
CA GLN A 278 -3.24 14.10 -8.72
C GLN A 278 -4.53 13.88 -7.93
N LEU A 279 -5.60 14.58 -8.29
CA LEU A 279 -6.91 14.43 -7.65
C LEU A 279 -7.49 13.04 -7.87
N ARG A 280 -7.52 12.53 -9.12
CA ARG A 280 -8.04 11.20 -9.41
C ARG A 280 -7.24 10.10 -8.71
N ASP A 281 -5.91 10.19 -8.71
CA ASP A 281 -5.04 9.22 -8.08
C ASP A 281 -5.19 9.22 -6.55
N SER A 282 -5.32 10.41 -5.93
CA SER A 282 -5.49 10.54 -4.48
C SER A 282 -6.82 9.95 -3.97
N LEU A 283 -7.89 9.97 -4.77
CA LEU A 283 -9.19 9.41 -4.38
C LEU A 283 -9.13 7.89 -4.12
N SER A 284 -8.17 7.18 -4.71
CA SER A 284 -7.95 5.75 -4.45
C SER A 284 -7.54 5.44 -3.01
N ALA A 285 -6.98 6.42 -2.29
CA ALA A 285 -6.41 6.22 -0.96
C ALA A 285 -7.42 5.68 0.06
N ARG A 286 -8.67 6.14 0.01
CA ARG A 286 -9.75 5.69 0.89
C ARG A 286 -10.21 4.25 0.60
N LEU A 287 -10.02 3.81 -0.66
CA LEU A 287 -10.48 2.51 -1.15
C LEU A 287 -9.44 1.42 -0.93
N MET A 288 -8.15 1.76 -0.96
CA MET A 288 -7.07 0.82 -0.61
C MET A 288 -7.21 0.43 0.86
N VAL A 289 -7.43 -0.85 1.12
CA VAL A 289 -7.77 -1.36 2.45
C VAL A 289 -8.86 -0.48 3.07
N ALA A 290 -10.08 -0.59 2.58
CA ALA A 290 -11.24 0.26 2.86
C ALA A 290 -11.24 0.89 4.25
N ASN A 291 -11.31 2.22 4.35
CA ASN A 291 -11.27 2.95 5.62
C ASN A 291 -12.28 2.44 6.64
N ASP A 292 -13.50 2.09 6.20
CA ASP A 292 -14.55 1.58 7.09
C ASP A 292 -14.13 0.32 7.86
N ARG A 293 -13.28 -0.54 7.25
CA ARG A 293 -12.76 -1.74 7.93
C ARG A 293 -11.73 -1.39 8.99
N ILE A 294 -10.83 -0.46 8.67
CA ILE A 294 -9.84 0.01 9.63
C ILE A 294 -10.58 0.65 10.80
N HIS A 295 -11.58 1.50 10.54
CA HIS A 295 -12.41 2.08 11.60
C HIS A 295 -13.13 1.02 12.45
N ALA A 296 -13.63 -0.05 11.85
CA ALA A 296 -14.29 -1.13 12.59
C ALA A 296 -13.29 -1.89 13.51
N VAL A 297 -12.08 -2.14 13.03
CA VAL A 297 -11.00 -2.75 13.82
C VAL A 297 -10.60 -1.81 14.96
N ASP A 298 -10.32 -0.55 14.66
CA ASP A 298 -9.91 0.45 15.65
C ASP A 298 -10.99 0.67 16.72
N ALA A 299 -12.27 0.72 16.32
CA ALA A 299 -13.38 0.83 17.26
C ALA A 299 -13.41 -0.33 18.27
N SER A 300 -13.15 -1.56 17.82
CA SER A 300 -13.05 -2.72 18.73
C SER A 300 -11.85 -2.64 19.67
N MET A 301 -10.72 -2.14 19.17
CA MET A 301 -9.49 -1.97 19.97
C MET A 301 -9.60 -0.87 21.01
N LEU A 302 -10.26 0.24 20.69
CA LEU A 302 -10.50 1.36 21.63
C LEU A 302 -11.30 0.94 22.86
N MET A 303 -12.14 -0.11 22.76
CA MET A 303 -12.90 -0.62 23.91
C MET A 303 -12.03 -1.31 24.96
N ILE A 304 -10.81 -1.73 24.59
CA ILE A 304 -9.90 -2.48 25.46
C ILE A 304 -8.55 -1.75 25.66
N ALA A 305 -8.24 -0.74 24.85
CA ALA A 305 -7.03 0.06 25.01
C ALA A 305 -7.13 0.92 26.28
N LYS A 306 -6.07 0.88 27.11
CA LYS A 306 -5.98 1.69 28.33
C LYS A 306 -5.36 3.06 28.07
N GLU A 307 -4.52 3.17 27.06
CA GLU A 307 -3.82 4.39 26.62
C GLU A 307 -3.78 4.41 25.09
N ILE A 308 -3.78 5.61 24.52
CA ILE A 308 -3.71 5.85 23.07
C ILE A 308 -2.36 6.50 22.72
#